data_29ebc18349bd4c05384c2568f89bdc16
#
_entry.id   29ebc18349bd4c05384c2568f89bdc16
#
_cell.length_a   1.000
_cell.length_b   1.000
_cell.length_c   1.000
_cell.angle_alpha   90.00
_cell.angle_beta   90.00
_cell.angle_gamma   90.00
#
_symmetry.space_group_name_H-M   'P 1'
#
loop_
_entity.id
_entity.type
_entity.pdbx_description
1 polymer ?
#
loop_
_entity_poly.entity_id
_entity_poly.type
_entity_poly.pdbx_seq_one_letter_code
_entity_poly.pdbx_strand_id
1 'polypeptide(L)'
;MIFVPPVFTMNPVIVPSLAPFPIAVPAIGIANREKPQRTMFPNRKKVKLMARDEVWDALKNHAKQVHSERVAKNPDRIAYAIQQFEAHGIEYQLKNEQTGHFHCWRKSDDKLFQFYAGTGKIQGFTQVRGIHSLIQMLEG
;
A
#
# COMPACT_ATOMS: atom_id res chain seq x y z
N MET A 1 26.75 4.49 48.31
CA MET A 1 26.17 3.64 47.26
C MET A 1 26.75 4.10 45.93
N ILE A 2 27.66 3.34 45.37
CA ILE A 2 28.32 3.68 44.09
C ILE A 2 27.57 3.02 42.99
N PHE A 3 26.98 3.83 42.10
CA PHE A 3 26.21 3.37 40.92
C PHE A 3 27.23 3.08 39.79
N VAL A 4 27.40 1.80 39.44
CA VAL A 4 28.24 1.38 38.31
C VAL A 4 27.33 1.21 37.10
N PRO A 5 27.55 1.95 35.98
CA PRO A 5 26.77 1.76 34.74
C PRO A 5 27.19 0.47 34.03
N PRO A 6 26.28 -0.23 33.35
CA PRO A 6 26.60 -1.43 32.58
C PRO A 6 27.45 -1.09 31.36
N VAL A 7 28.53 -1.84 31.19
CA VAL A 7 29.42 -1.76 30.03
C VAL A 7 28.72 -2.44 28.84
N PHE A 8 28.41 -1.66 27.81
CA PHE A 8 27.90 -2.16 26.55
C PHE A 8 29.06 -2.79 25.76
N THR A 9 29.14 -4.11 25.72
CA THR A 9 30.03 -4.84 24.82
C THR A 9 29.51 -4.77 23.40
N MET A 10 30.18 -4.00 22.53
CA MET A 10 29.91 -4.03 21.08
C MET A 10 30.42 -5.37 20.51
N ASN A 11 29.50 -6.19 20.01
CA ASN A 11 29.83 -7.36 19.20
C ASN A 11 30.34 -6.86 17.83
N PRO A 12 31.49 -7.32 17.34
CA PRO A 12 31.94 -7.01 15.99
C PRO A 12 31.06 -7.77 14.98
N VAL A 13 30.37 -7.02 14.12
CA VAL A 13 29.64 -7.57 12.97
C VAL A 13 30.67 -8.13 12.00
N ILE A 14 30.76 -9.45 11.92
CA ILE A 14 31.55 -10.15 10.90
C ILE A 14 30.82 -9.97 9.56
N VAL A 15 31.37 -9.13 8.70
CA VAL A 15 30.90 -8.98 7.32
C VAL A 15 31.44 -10.17 6.52
N PRO A 16 30.59 -11.03 5.92
CA PRO A 16 31.09 -12.10 5.06
C PRO A 16 31.70 -11.47 3.80
N SER A 17 32.97 -11.77 3.59
CA SER A 17 33.72 -11.41 2.38
C SER A 17 33.07 -12.06 1.17
N LEU A 18 32.52 -11.23 0.28
CA LEU A 18 32.01 -11.68 -1.02
C LEU A 18 33.21 -12.10 -1.89
N ALA A 19 33.37 -13.41 -2.09
CA ALA A 19 34.29 -13.98 -3.08
C ALA A 19 33.85 -13.55 -4.48
N PRO A 20 34.76 -13.12 -5.37
CA PRO A 20 34.41 -12.80 -6.75
C PRO A 20 34.06 -14.07 -7.48
N PHE A 21 32.83 -14.17 -8.02
CA PHE A 21 32.42 -15.24 -8.92
C PHE A 21 33.16 -15.09 -10.24
N PRO A 22 33.84 -16.14 -10.74
CA PRO A 22 34.41 -16.11 -12.09
C PRO A 22 33.24 -16.16 -13.09
N ILE A 23 33.01 -15.08 -13.81
CA ILE A 23 32.10 -15.06 -14.93
C ILE A 23 32.80 -15.75 -16.10
N ALA A 24 32.54 -17.06 -16.26
CA ALA A 24 32.88 -17.77 -17.47
C ALA A 24 31.85 -17.39 -18.54
N VAL A 25 32.27 -16.55 -19.50
CA VAL A 25 31.46 -16.23 -20.67
C VAL A 25 31.66 -17.40 -21.66
N PRO A 26 30.63 -18.22 -21.98
CA PRO A 26 30.77 -19.20 -23.04
C PRO A 26 30.89 -18.47 -24.37
N ALA A 27 31.92 -18.80 -25.13
CA ALA A 27 32.08 -18.32 -26.50
C ALA A 27 30.90 -18.84 -27.33
N ILE A 28 29.98 -17.95 -27.71
CA ILE A 28 28.86 -18.28 -28.61
C ILE A 28 29.43 -18.36 -30.01
N GLY A 29 29.59 -19.62 -30.52
CA GLY A 29 29.86 -19.86 -31.92
C GLY A 29 28.76 -19.24 -32.79
N ILE A 30 29.16 -18.53 -33.84
CA ILE A 30 28.26 -17.95 -34.82
C ILE A 30 27.63 -19.11 -35.61
N ALA A 31 26.47 -19.59 -35.12
CA ALA A 31 25.64 -20.55 -35.82
C ALA A 31 24.74 -19.81 -36.82
N ASN A 32 24.79 -20.31 -38.07
CA ASN A 32 24.04 -19.86 -39.23
C ASN A 32 22.65 -19.29 -38.90
N ARG A 33 22.46 -18.06 -39.35
CA ARG A 33 21.20 -17.33 -39.31
C ARG A 33 20.23 -17.93 -40.33
N GLU A 34 19.60 -19.04 -40.02
CA GLU A 34 18.41 -19.47 -40.76
C GLU A 34 17.33 -18.42 -40.60
N LYS A 35 16.92 -17.86 -41.74
CA LYS A 35 15.83 -16.89 -41.83
C LYS A 35 14.59 -17.57 -41.27
N PRO A 36 13.90 -17.00 -40.25
CA PRO A 36 12.67 -17.56 -39.75
C PRO A 36 11.65 -17.59 -40.89
N GLN A 37 11.17 -18.80 -41.21
CA GLN A 37 10.09 -18.98 -42.18
C GLN A 37 8.88 -18.20 -41.67
N ARG A 38 8.35 -17.33 -42.56
CA ARG A 38 7.09 -16.61 -42.30
C ARG A 38 5.96 -17.63 -42.15
N THR A 39 5.71 -18.07 -40.96
CA THR A 39 4.49 -18.77 -40.64
C THR A 39 3.34 -17.78 -40.81
N MET A 40 2.48 -18.04 -41.82
CA MET A 40 1.24 -17.31 -42.04
C MET A 40 0.37 -17.52 -40.80
N PHE A 41 0.35 -16.55 -39.88
CA PHE A 41 -0.60 -16.54 -38.76
C PHE A 41 -1.96 -16.13 -39.31
N PRO A 42 -2.97 -17.02 -39.28
CA PRO A 42 -4.29 -16.64 -39.70
C PRO A 42 -4.86 -15.62 -38.70
N ASN A 43 -5.20 -14.44 -39.19
CA ASN A 43 -6.11 -13.51 -38.57
C ASN A 43 -5.73 -12.94 -37.18
N ARG A 44 -4.52 -12.33 -37.09
CA ARG A 44 -4.06 -11.63 -35.87
C ARG A 44 -5.06 -10.64 -35.25
N LYS A 45 -5.96 -10.07 -36.06
CA LYS A 45 -6.96 -9.10 -35.56
C LYS A 45 -8.08 -9.74 -34.74
N LYS A 46 -8.58 -10.94 -35.13
CA LYS A 46 -9.64 -11.62 -34.39
C LYS A 46 -9.17 -12.24 -33.08
N VAL A 47 -8.00 -12.88 -33.08
CA VAL A 47 -7.40 -13.46 -31.88
C VAL A 47 -7.05 -12.39 -30.85
N LYS A 48 -6.60 -11.22 -31.29
CA LYS A 48 -6.26 -10.10 -30.38
C LYS A 48 -7.49 -9.45 -29.73
N LEU A 49 -8.66 -9.47 -30.38
CA LEU A 49 -9.90 -8.92 -29.82
C LEU A 49 -10.49 -9.85 -28.73
N MET A 50 -10.54 -11.17 -29.00
CA MET A 50 -11.07 -12.11 -28.01
C MET A 50 -10.23 -12.16 -26.73
N ALA A 51 -8.92 -12.25 -26.85
CA ALA A 51 -8.05 -12.20 -25.69
C ALA A 51 -8.13 -10.89 -24.90
N ARG A 52 -8.47 -9.79 -25.55
CA ARG A 52 -8.62 -8.47 -24.92
C ARG A 52 -9.88 -8.41 -24.05
N ASP A 53 -10.99 -8.95 -24.51
CA ASP A 53 -12.27 -8.91 -23.78
C ASP A 53 -12.21 -9.81 -22.54
N GLU A 54 -11.62 -10.99 -22.63
CA GLU A 54 -11.41 -11.89 -21.50
C GLU A 54 -10.52 -11.25 -20.43
N VAL A 55 -9.44 -10.58 -20.83
CA VAL A 55 -8.56 -9.86 -19.92
C VAL A 55 -9.29 -8.71 -19.21
N TRP A 56 -10.12 -7.96 -19.94
CA TRP A 56 -10.92 -6.88 -19.35
C TRP A 56 -11.94 -7.40 -18.34
N ASP A 57 -12.60 -8.53 -18.62
CA ASP A 57 -13.56 -9.11 -17.69
C ASP A 57 -12.86 -9.69 -16.45
N ALA A 58 -11.70 -10.30 -16.61
CA ALA A 58 -10.88 -10.73 -15.48
C ALA A 58 -10.44 -9.55 -14.59
N LEU A 59 -10.01 -8.44 -15.21
CA LEU A 59 -9.65 -7.21 -14.48
C LEU A 59 -10.85 -6.60 -13.74
N LYS A 60 -12.02 -6.54 -14.36
CA LYS A 60 -13.25 -6.06 -13.70
C LYS A 60 -13.63 -6.93 -12.51
N ASN A 61 -13.56 -8.26 -12.66
CA ASN A 61 -13.86 -9.19 -11.58
C ASN A 61 -12.88 -9.08 -10.43
N HIS A 62 -11.59 -8.97 -10.75
CA HIS A 62 -10.56 -8.72 -9.74
C HIS A 62 -10.78 -7.39 -9.01
N ALA A 63 -11.09 -6.32 -9.73
CA ALA A 63 -11.40 -5.01 -9.12
C ALA A 63 -12.61 -5.08 -8.18
N LYS A 64 -13.66 -5.80 -8.55
CA LYS A 64 -14.84 -6.03 -7.69
C LYS A 64 -14.48 -6.82 -6.43
N GLN A 65 -13.65 -7.85 -6.56
CA GLN A 65 -13.16 -8.64 -5.43
C GLN A 65 -12.36 -7.78 -4.45
N VAL A 66 -11.37 -7.04 -4.93
CA VAL A 66 -10.56 -6.14 -4.10
C VAL A 66 -11.43 -5.07 -3.42
N HIS A 67 -12.45 -4.57 -4.11
CA HIS A 67 -13.41 -3.62 -3.53
C HIS A 67 -14.22 -4.26 -2.40
N SER A 68 -14.78 -5.45 -2.61
CA SER A 68 -15.57 -6.15 -1.59
C SER A 68 -14.73 -6.47 -0.34
N GLU A 69 -13.49 -6.91 -0.52
CA GLU A 69 -12.56 -7.15 0.58
C GLU A 69 -12.23 -5.88 1.39
N ARG A 70 -12.11 -4.74 0.70
CA ARG A 70 -11.89 -3.45 1.37
C ARG A 70 -13.10 -3.01 2.18
N VAL A 71 -14.30 -3.21 1.64
CA VAL A 71 -15.55 -2.89 2.34
C VAL A 71 -15.74 -3.80 3.55
N ALA A 72 -15.42 -5.08 3.44
CA ALA A 72 -15.49 -6.02 4.55
C ALA A 72 -14.58 -5.65 5.74
N LYS A 73 -13.46 -4.95 5.49
CA LYS A 73 -12.53 -4.45 6.52
C LYS A 73 -12.91 -3.08 7.09
N ASN A 74 -14.00 -2.46 6.62
CA ASN A 74 -14.40 -1.14 7.12
C ASN A 74 -14.78 -1.13 8.59
N PRO A 75 -15.55 -2.10 9.14
CA PRO A 75 -15.91 -2.08 10.56
C PRO A 75 -14.68 -2.13 11.47
N ASP A 76 -13.68 -2.92 11.16
CA ASP A 76 -12.43 -2.99 11.95
C ASP A 76 -11.68 -1.66 11.93
N ARG A 77 -11.66 -0.98 10.78
CA ARG A 77 -11.03 0.33 10.63
C ARG A 77 -11.78 1.42 11.38
N ILE A 78 -13.10 1.33 11.42
CA ILE A 78 -13.95 2.24 12.18
C ILE A 78 -13.70 2.06 13.67
N ALA A 79 -13.71 0.81 14.17
CA ALA A 79 -13.43 0.49 15.56
C ALA A 79 -12.04 0.97 15.97
N TYR A 80 -11.03 0.74 15.14
CA TYR A 80 -9.67 1.24 15.37
C TYR A 80 -9.63 2.78 15.42
N ALA A 81 -10.33 3.46 14.51
CA ALA A 81 -10.37 4.92 14.50
C ALA A 81 -11.02 5.47 15.79
N ILE A 82 -12.11 4.88 16.24
CA ILE A 82 -12.77 5.26 17.50
C ILE A 82 -11.81 5.10 18.69
N GLN A 83 -11.15 3.96 18.79
CA GLN A 83 -10.17 3.71 19.85
C GLN A 83 -9.04 4.76 19.86
N GLN A 84 -8.55 5.17 18.71
CA GLN A 84 -7.51 6.19 18.61
C GLN A 84 -8.03 7.57 19.02
N PHE A 85 -9.23 7.95 18.60
CA PHE A 85 -9.83 9.23 18.99
C PHE A 85 -10.08 9.31 20.49
N GLU A 86 -10.54 8.23 21.11
CA GLU A 86 -10.73 8.14 22.56
C GLU A 86 -9.39 8.21 23.31
N ALA A 87 -8.37 7.50 22.84
CA ALA A 87 -7.04 7.50 23.45
C ALA A 87 -6.40 8.91 23.46
N HIS A 88 -6.63 9.71 22.42
CA HIS A 88 -6.13 11.09 22.29
C HIS A 88 -7.15 12.15 22.78
N GLY A 89 -8.32 11.70 23.27
CA GLY A 89 -9.37 12.60 23.77
C GLY A 89 -9.85 13.60 22.72
N ILE A 90 -9.96 13.17 21.46
CA ILE A 90 -10.42 13.97 20.33
C ILE A 90 -11.95 13.88 20.27
N GLU A 91 -12.61 15.03 20.10
CA GLU A 91 -14.04 15.05 19.86
C GLU A 91 -14.36 14.63 18.44
N TYR A 92 -15.23 13.61 18.32
CA TYR A 92 -15.62 13.07 17.02
C TYR A 92 -17.11 12.78 16.94
N GLN A 93 -17.65 12.78 15.73
CA GLN A 93 -18.99 12.33 15.41
C GLN A 93 -18.97 11.40 14.19
N LEU A 94 -19.45 10.19 14.35
CA LEU A 94 -19.62 9.26 13.23
C LEU A 94 -20.89 9.63 12.45
N LYS A 95 -20.72 10.06 11.20
CA LYS A 95 -21.84 10.45 10.31
C LYS A 95 -22.36 9.29 9.48
N ASN A 96 -21.48 8.37 9.08
CA ASN A 96 -21.87 7.23 8.27
C ASN A 96 -20.99 6.03 8.61
N GLU A 97 -21.61 4.97 9.13
CA GLU A 97 -20.93 3.73 9.50
C GLU A 97 -20.42 2.93 8.30
N GLN A 98 -21.14 2.93 7.17
CA GLN A 98 -20.74 2.13 6.00
C GLN A 98 -19.42 2.62 5.40
N THR A 99 -19.23 3.92 5.35
CA THR A 99 -18.04 4.55 4.78
C THR A 99 -16.99 4.91 5.83
N GLY A 100 -17.35 4.82 7.13
CA GLY A 100 -16.52 5.28 8.22
C GLY A 100 -16.23 6.79 8.12
N HIS A 101 -17.28 7.59 7.86
CA HIS A 101 -17.16 9.03 7.75
C HIS A 101 -17.27 9.69 9.12
N PHE A 102 -16.18 10.30 9.58
CA PHE A 102 -16.07 10.99 10.85
C PHE A 102 -15.95 12.50 10.65
N HIS A 103 -16.59 13.24 11.52
CA HIS A 103 -16.35 14.65 11.79
C HIS A 103 -15.52 14.74 13.06
N CYS A 104 -14.36 15.37 13.02
CA CYS A 104 -13.45 15.55 14.15
C CYS A 104 -13.20 17.04 14.33
N TRP A 105 -13.18 17.50 15.57
CA TRP A 105 -12.92 18.91 15.90
C TRP A 105 -11.54 19.04 16.56
N ARG A 106 -10.81 20.06 16.11
CA ARG A 106 -9.56 20.43 16.78
C ARG A 106 -9.88 21.24 18.03
N LYS A 107 -9.26 20.91 19.16
CA LYS A 107 -9.48 21.58 20.43
C LYS A 107 -9.01 23.05 20.47
N SER A 108 -8.01 23.42 19.65
CA SER A 108 -7.40 24.77 19.67
C SER A 108 -8.24 25.83 18.99
N ASP A 109 -8.92 25.51 17.90
CA ASP A 109 -9.61 26.46 17.02
C ASP A 109 -11.00 26.00 16.56
N ASP A 110 -11.55 24.95 17.14
CA ASP A 110 -12.83 24.30 16.80
C ASP A 110 -12.98 23.99 15.30
N LYS A 111 -11.85 23.84 14.62
CA LYS A 111 -11.84 23.54 13.19
C LYS A 111 -12.30 22.14 12.89
N LEU A 112 -13.26 22.03 11.99
CA LEU A 112 -13.82 20.75 11.55
C LEU A 112 -12.93 20.07 10.52
N PHE A 113 -12.56 18.81 10.80
CA PHE A 113 -11.91 17.91 9.87
C PHE A 113 -12.83 16.74 9.54
N GLN A 114 -12.96 16.43 8.25
CA GLN A 114 -13.72 15.28 7.80
C GLN A 114 -12.75 14.14 7.43
N PHE A 115 -12.95 13.00 8.05
CA PHE A 115 -12.10 11.83 7.90
C PHE A 115 -12.89 10.61 7.44
N TYR A 116 -12.35 9.85 6.51
CA TYR A 116 -12.93 8.62 5.98
C TYR A 116 -12.06 7.42 6.37
N ALA A 117 -12.44 6.68 7.41
CA ALA A 117 -11.66 5.56 7.94
C ALA A 117 -11.44 4.44 6.90
N GLY A 118 -12.44 4.18 6.05
CA GLY A 118 -12.34 3.16 5.00
C GLY A 118 -11.22 3.39 3.99
N THR A 119 -10.89 4.65 3.69
CA THR A 119 -9.86 5.05 2.71
C THR A 119 -8.67 5.77 3.31
N GLY A 120 -8.76 6.16 4.60
CA GLY A 120 -7.78 6.99 5.27
C GLY A 120 -7.69 8.43 4.74
N LYS A 121 -8.71 8.89 4.00
CA LYS A 121 -8.71 10.21 3.37
C LYS A 121 -9.16 11.29 4.36
N ILE A 122 -8.45 12.41 4.38
CA ILE A 122 -8.82 13.63 5.10
C ILE A 122 -9.30 14.63 4.05
N GLN A 123 -10.50 15.17 4.23
CA GLN A 123 -11.06 16.13 3.27
C GLN A 123 -10.27 17.45 3.31
N GLY A 124 -9.94 17.96 2.11
CA GLY A 124 -9.11 19.17 1.97
C GLY A 124 -7.60 18.90 1.90
N PHE A 125 -7.16 17.68 2.22
CA PHE A 125 -5.74 17.31 2.20
C PHE A 125 -5.52 16.11 1.25
N THR A 126 -4.91 16.35 0.10
CA THR A 126 -4.66 15.32 -0.91
C THR A 126 -3.40 14.49 -0.64
N GLN A 127 -2.40 15.13 -0.04
CA GLN A 127 -1.08 14.54 0.23
C GLN A 127 -1.00 13.76 1.55
N VAL A 128 -1.92 14.05 2.48
CA VAL A 128 -1.90 13.50 3.83
C VAL A 128 -3.03 12.49 3.98
N ARG A 129 -2.70 11.29 4.49
CA ARG A 129 -3.67 10.22 4.69
C ARG A 129 -3.38 9.46 5.98
N GLY A 130 -4.43 8.85 6.52
CA GLY A 130 -4.36 7.99 7.69
C GLY A 130 -4.69 8.70 8.99
N ILE A 131 -5.03 7.89 10.00
CA ILE A 131 -5.49 8.39 11.28
C ILE A 131 -4.40 9.09 12.09
N HIS A 132 -3.18 8.58 12.05
CA HIS A 132 -2.06 9.20 12.78
C HIS A 132 -1.74 10.61 12.29
N SER A 133 -1.79 10.81 10.97
CA SER A 133 -1.61 12.15 10.40
C SER A 133 -2.75 13.10 10.76
N LEU A 134 -3.98 12.58 10.85
CA LEU A 134 -5.12 13.37 11.32
C LEU A 134 -4.93 13.77 12.79
N ILE A 135 -4.52 12.84 13.66
CA ILE A 135 -4.27 13.11 15.07
C ILE A 135 -3.22 14.21 15.24
N GLN A 136 -2.10 14.11 14.51
CA GLN A 136 -1.08 15.18 14.53
C GLN A 136 -1.62 16.55 14.13
N MET A 137 -2.56 16.60 13.16
CA MET A 137 -3.20 17.86 12.76
C MET A 137 -4.20 18.38 13.79
N LEU A 138 -4.78 17.49 14.59
CA LEU A 138 -5.77 17.86 15.62
C LEU A 138 -5.09 18.29 16.93
N GLU A 139 -3.90 17.78 17.21
CA GLU A 139 -3.09 18.11 18.41
C GLU A 139 -2.21 19.36 18.21
N GLY A 140 -1.81 19.63 16.96
CA GLY A 140 -0.99 20.82 16.59
C GLY A 140 -1.83 22.06 16.39
#